data_53ef1b4be223f932c5a3607c3564bf65
#
_entry.id   53ef1b4be223f932c5a3607c3564bf65
#
_cell.length_a   1.000
_cell.length_b   1.000
_cell.length_c   1.000
_cell.angle_alpha   90.00
_cell.angle_beta   90.00
_cell.angle_gamma   90.00
#
_symmetry.space_group_name_H-M   'P 1'
#
loop_
_entity.id
_entity.type
_entity.pdbx_description
1 polymer ?
#
loop_
_entity_poly.entity_id
_entity_poly.type
_entity_poly.pdbx_seq_one_letter_code
_entity_poly.pdbx_strand_id
1 'polypeptide(L)'
;MLGFATIVLIGVTVVWLYAFKPRNVERTPAQERRIARRWIIGGGLVLPITSVTALLMFGVPAGQRMLPLPLGEPPEVIEVIGHQWWWEVRYPGAEGGEVVTANQLVMPAGEPVDFHVSGADVIHAFWVPRLGGKIDMLPGRVNKIRLEADEPAVFGAQCAELCGVGHAHMHLYVEAVPREAFDAWLAARQDAELSELATQDTTHDGAREAFTTHCASCHRVAGVSQGDVGPNLSDIGSRTMLGAGVMAMEEGAVSQWLQQHQTLKPGNKMPAHDDIDTDTLDALGA
;
A
#
# COMPACT_ATOMS: atom_id res chain seq x y z
N MET A 1 14.72 11.16 -20.09
CA MET A 1 13.43 11.03 -20.79
C MET A 1 12.92 12.39 -21.27
N LEU A 2 12.69 13.37 -20.39
CA LEU A 2 12.13 14.68 -20.74
C LEU A 2 12.95 15.40 -21.83
N GLY A 3 14.27 15.46 -21.70
CA GLY A 3 15.15 16.11 -22.70
C GLY A 3 15.05 15.50 -24.10
N PHE A 4 15.00 14.17 -24.21
CA PHE A 4 14.82 13.49 -25.49
C PHE A 4 13.44 13.80 -26.12
N ALA A 5 12.37 13.74 -25.32
CA ALA A 5 11.02 14.08 -25.78
C ALA A 5 10.93 15.53 -26.28
N THR A 6 11.59 16.45 -25.58
CA THR A 6 11.66 17.87 -25.97
C THR A 6 12.39 18.07 -27.31
N ILE A 7 13.51 17.37 -27.53
CA ILE A 7 14.26 17.44 -28.79
C ILE A 7 13.41 16.92 -29.95
N VAL A 8 12.73 15.78 -29.76
CA VAL A 8 11.82 15.20 -30.77
C VAL A 8 10.68 16.16 -31.08
N LEU A 9 10.03 16.74 -30.03
CA LEU A 9 8.93 17.69 -30.19
C LEU A 9 9.38 18.93 -31.00
N ILE A 10 10.52 19.52 -30.64
CA ILE A 10 11.07 20.66 -31.36
C ILE A 10 11.37 20.28 -32.81
N GLY A 11 12.02 19.15 -33.04
CA GLY A 11 12.35 18.67 -34.39
C GLY A 11 11.12 18.50 -35.27
N VAL A 12 10.07 17.83 -34.74
CA VAL A 12 8.79 17.64 -35.45
C VAL A 12 8.11 18.98 -35.71
N THR A 13 8.08 19.88 -34.73
CA THR A 13 7.48 21.22 -34.89
C THR A 13 8.22 22.03 -35.95
N VAL A 14 9.54 22.01 -35.98
CA VAL A 14 10.36 22.70 -37.01
C VAL A 14 10.06 22.12 -38.39
N VAL A 15 10.02 20.80 -38.55
CA VAL A 15 9.68 20.16 -39.84
C VAL A 15 8.26 20.53 -40.27
N TRP A 16 7.31 20.54 -39.34
CA TRP A 16 5.92 20.91 -39.60
C TRP A 16 5.83 22.38 -40.07
N LEU A 17 6.40 23.32 -39.33
CA LEU A 17 6.44 24.73 -39.75
C LEU A 17 7.15 24.94 -41.10
N TYR A 18 8.23 24.20 -41.35
CA TYR A 18 8.93 24.20 -42.62
C TYR A 18 8.09 23.73 -43.79
N ALA A 19 7.12 22.78 -43.56
CA ALA A 19 6.22 22.30 -44.61
C ALA A 19 5.25 23.38 -45.10
N PHE A 20 4.92 24.40 -44.30
CA PHE A 20 4.07 25.52 -44.71
C PHE A 20 4.79 26.57 -45.55
N LYS A 21 6.12 26.51 -45.65
CA LYS A 21 6.88 27.50 -46.43
C LYS A 21 6.70 27.23 -47.92
N PRO A 22 6.10 28.16 -48.69
CA PRO A 22 5.91 28.00 -50.15
C PRO A 22 7.26 27.84 -50.84
N ARG A 23 7.33 26.86 -51.75
CA ARG A 23 8.55 26.55 -52.51
C ARG A 23 8.24 26.41 -53.99
N ASN A 24 8.90 27.26 -54.75
CA ASN A 24 8.93 27.15 -56.19
C ASN A 24 10.20 26.39 -56.64
N VAL A 25 10.33 25.13 -56.19
CA VAL A 25 11.46 24.29 -56.59
C VAL A 25 10.94 23.21 -57.52
N GLU A 26 11.28 23.34 -58.80
CA GLU A 26 11.03 22.26 -59.77
C GLU A 26 11.95 21.08 -59.47
N ARG A 27 11.34 19.92 -59.21
CA ARG A 27 12.05 18.65 -58.95
C ARG A 27 11.73 17.64 -60.00
N THR A 28 12.72 16.84 -60.39
CA THR A 28 12.47 15.70 -61.24
C THR A 28 11.76 14.60 -60.41
N PRO A 29 10.95 13.73 -61.07
CA PRO A 29 10.27 12.62 -60.37
C PRO A 29 11.21 11.68 -59.62
N ALA A 30 12.46 11.57 -60.09
CA ALA A 30 13.50 10.77 -59.44
C ALA A 30 13.99 11.44 -58.12
N GLN A 31 14.12 12.75 -58.09
CA GLN A 31 14.49 13.50 -56.91
C GLN A 31 13.39 13.46 -55.85
N GLU A 32 12.15 13.61 -56.25
CA GLU A 32 10.99 13.49 -55.35
C GLU A 32 10.90 12.11 -54.69
N ARG A 33 10.98 11.02 -55.46
CA ARG A 33 11.03 9.65 -54.95
C ARG A 33 12.19 9.45 -53.98
N ARG A 34 13.35 9.99 -54.23
CA ARG A 34 14.53 9.89 -53.36
C ARG A 34 14.32 10.62 -52.05
N ILE A 35 13.72 11.80 -52.07
CA ILE A 35 13.41 12.60 -50.86
C ILE A 35 12.33 11.90 -50.06
N ALA A 36 11.22 11.49 -50.69
CA ALA A 36 10.13 10.75 -50.03
C ALA A 36 10.65 9.47 -49.36
N ARG A 37 11.48 8.68 -50.07
CA ARG A 37 12.10 7.48 -49.51
C ARG A 37 12.97 7.77 -48.30
N ARG A 38 13.77 8.87 -48.27
CA ARG A 38 14.59 9.26 -47.13
C ARG A 38 13.73 9.63 -45.92
N TRP A 39 12.65 10.36 -46.12
CA TRP A 39 11.73 10.74 -45.04
C TRP A 39 10.94 9.55 -44.52
N ILE A 40 10.44 8.68 -45.42
CA ILE A 40 9.69 7.48 -45.02
C ILE A 40 10.60 6.52 -44.26
N ILE A 41 11.78 6.20 -44.80
CA ILE A 41 12.69 5.26 -44.14
C ILE A 41 13.35 5.89 -42.89
N GLY A 42 13.90 7.08 -43.03
CA GLY A 42 14.62 7.73 -41.89
C GLY A 42 13.70 8.18 -40.77
N GLY A 43 12.65 8.92 -41.13
CA GLY A 43 11.71 9.48 -40.13
C GLY A 43 10.60 8.51 -39.73
N GLY A 44 10.11 7.69 -40.67
CA GLY A 44 8.99 6.78 -40.43
C GLY A 44 9.38 5.38 -39.96
N LEU A 45 10.61 4.94 -40.19
CA LEU A 45 11.05 3.60 -39.79
C LEU A 45 12.25 3.67 -38.82
N VAL A 46 13.37 4.25 -39.25
CA VAL A 46 14.61 4.22 -38.44
C VAL A 46 14.45 4.98 -37.14
N LEU A 47 13.93 6.20 -37.18
CA LEU A 47 13.78 7.03 -35.98
C LEU A 47 12.84 6.38 -34.92
N PRO A 48 11.63 5.92 -35.25
CA PRO A 48 10.76 5.24 -34.29
C PRO A 48 11.38 3.97 -33.72
N ILE A 49 11.95 3.10 -34.57
CA ILE A 49 12.56 1.85 -34.10
C ILE A 49 13.73 2.11 -33.16
N THR A 50 14.64 3.00 -33.52
CA THR A 50 15.80 3.33 -32.64
C THR A 50 15.36 3.98 -31.33
N SER A 51 14.34 4.85 -31.39
CA SER A 51 13.77 5.49 -30.19
C SER A 51 13.13 4.47 -29.25
N VAL A 52 12.28 3.60 -29.78
CA VAL A 52 11.62 2.54 -28.98
C VAL A 52 12.64 1.56 -28.43
N THR A 53 13.63 1.15 -29.24
CA THR A 53 14.70 0.26 -28.77
C THR A 53 15.49 0.90 -27.63
N ALA A 54 15.88 2.16 -27.76
CA ALA A 54 16.57 2.86 -26.70
C ALA A 54 15.70 2.98 -25.42
N LEU A 55 14.41 3.30 -25.55
CA LEU A 55 13.48 3.35 -24.43
C LEU A 55 13.35 1.99 -23.73
N LEU A 56 13.27 0.90 -24.49
CA LEU A 56 13.21 -0.46 -23.92
C LEU A 56 14.51 -0.85 -23.22
N MET A 57 15.67 -0.54 -23.82
CA MET A 57 16.97 -0.84 -23.24
C MET A 57 17.19 -0.17 -21.87
N PHE A 58 16.65 1.04 -21.68
CA PHE A 58 16.74 1.76 -20.39
C PHE A 58 15.54 1.48 -19.47
N GLY A 59 14.35 1.29 -20.02
CA GLY A 59 13.13 1.14 -19.24
C GLY A 59 12.92 -0.27 -18.68
N VAL A 60 13.28 -1.30 -19.45
CA VAL A 60 13.08 -2.69 -19.02
C VAL A 60 13.89 -3.03 -17.75
N PRO A 61 15.19 -2.71 -17.64
CA PRO A 61 15.93 -2.99 -16.41
C PRO A 61 15.38 -2.24 -15.18
N ALA A 62 14.91 -1.01 -15.36
CA ALA A 62 14.27 -0.25 -14.28
C ALA A 62 12.94 -0.89 -13.86
N GLY A 63 12.11 -1.31 -14.83
CA GLY A 63 10.85 -2.00 -14.57
C GLY A 63 11.01 -3.38 -13.93
N GLN A 64 12.07 -4.10 -14.26
CA GLN A 64 12.33 -5.43 -13.69
C GLN A 64 12.53 -5.41 -12.17
N ARG A 65 13.08 -4.32 -11.61
CA ARG A 65 13.22 -4.16 -10.16
C ARG A 65 11.87 -4.05 -9.43
N MET A 66 10.85 -3.58 -10.12
CA MET A 66 9.49 -3.41 -9.59
C MET A 66 8.59 -4.62 -9.84
N LEU A 67 9.02 -5.58 -10.67
CA LEU A 67 8.26 -6.80 -10.94
C LEU A 67 8.68 -7.90 -9.96
N PRO A 68 7.73 -8.65 -9.39
CA PRO A 68 8.01 -9.79 -8.51
C PRO A 68 8.52 -10.99 -9.32
N LEU A 69 9.62 -10.80 -10.04
CA LEU A 69 10.29 -11.86 -10.78
C LEU A 69 11.21 -12.65 -9.84
N PRO A 70 11.35 -13.97 -10.00
CA PRO A 70 12.23 -14.80 -9.19
C PRO A 70 13.69 -14.58 -9.58
N LEU A 71 14.24 -13.42 -9.22
CA LEU A 71 15.63 -13.04 -9.50
C LEU A 71 16.42 -13.06 -8.18
N GLY A 72 17.07 -14.18 -7.87
CA GLY A 72 17.89 -14.32 -6.67
C GLY A 72 17.18 -14.95 -5.49
N GLU A 73 17.63 -14.61 -4.26
CA GLU A 73 16.95 -15.03 -3.03
C GLU A 73 15.54 -14.43 -2.97
N PRO A 74 14.55 -15.19 -2.47
CA PRO A 74 13.19 -14.69 -2.34
C PRO A 74 13.18 -13.52 -1.34
N PRO A 75 12.61 -12.37 -1.71
CA PRO A 75 12.47 -11.24 -0.80
C PRO A 75 11.49 -11.56 0.33
N GLU A 76 11.51 -10.73 1.37
CA GLU A 76 10.50 -10.75 2.42
C GLU A 76 9.09 -10.67 1.80
N VAL A 77 8.15 -11.43 2.33
CA VAL A 77 6.76 -11.43 1.87
C VAL A 77 5.88 -10.84 2.96
N ILE A 78 5.11 -9.83 2.61
CA ILE A 78 4.08 -9.24 3.49
C ILE A 78 2.73 -9.36 2.79
N GLU A 79 1.75 -9.93 3.48
CA GLU A 79 0.40 -10.02 2.95
C GLU A 79 -0.42 -8.82 3.42
N VAL A 80 -1.19 -8.21 2.49
CA VAL A 80 -2.08 -7.09 2.80
C VAL A 80 -3.47 -7.43 2.28
N ILE A 81 -4.45 -7.45 3.20
CA ILE A 81 -5.83 -7.77 2.87
C ILE A 81 -6.69 -6.53 3.12
N GLY A 82 -7.38 -6.07 2.08
CA GLY A 82 -8.30 -4.92 2.17
C GLY A 82 -9.68 -5.37 2.63
N HIS A 83 -10.17 -4.75 3.69
CA HIS A 83 -11.54 -4.87 4.18
C HIS A 83 -12.25 -3.50 4.07
N GLN A 84 -13.56 -3.47 4.13
CA GLN A 84 -14.35 -2.23 4.21
C GLN A 84 -14.42 -1.74 5.66
N TRP A 85 -13.64 -0.77 6.11
CA TRP A 85 -12.62 0.05 5.43
C TRP A 85 -11.39 0.11 6.31
N TRP A 86 -10.62 -0.97 6.33
CA TRP A 86 -9.39 -1.13 7.09
C TRP A 86 -8.46 -2.12 6.40
N TRP A 87 -7.21 -2.20 6.84
CA TRP A 87 -6.17 -3.05 6.27
C TRP A 87 -5.73 -4.09 7.29
N GLU A 88 -5.80 -5.34 6.91
CA GLU A 88 -5.15 -6.41 7.63
C GLU A 88 -3.77 -6.63 7.03
N VAL A 89 -2.76 -6.74 7.88
CA VAL A 89 -1.37 -6.97 7.48
C VAL A 89 -0.88 -8.23 8.15
N ARG A 90 -0.35 -9.15 7.37
CA ARG A 90 0.16 -10.44 7.82
C ARG A 90 1.61 -10.61 7.44
N TYR A 91 2.40 -11.14 8.34
CA TYR A 91 3.80 -11.50 8.17
C TYR A 91 3.91 -13.02 8.24
N PRO A 92 3.78 -13.74 7.09
CA PRO A 92 3.89 -15.19 7.05
C PRO A 92 5.36 -15.61 7.15
N GLY A 93 5.62 -16.74 7.74
CA GLY A 93 6.96 -17.34 7.78
C GLY A 93 7.89 -16.86 8.87
N ALA A 94 7.41 -16.06 9.80
CA ALA A 94 8.11 -15.76 11.03
C ALA A 94 8.35 -17.05 11.86
N GLU A 95 9.52 -17.23 12.44
CA GLU A 95 9.93 -18.48 13.15
C GLU A 95 9.01 -18.87 14.33
N GLY A 96 8.18 -17.97 14.83
CA GLY A 96 7.21 -18.20 15.93
C GLY A 96 5.75 -18.32 15.50
N GLY A 97 5.45 -18.22 14.21
CA GLY A 97 4.09 -18.20 13.67
C GLY A 97 3.79 -16.96 12.85
N GLU A 98 2.56 -16.86 12.36
CA GLU A 98 2.11 -15.68 11.60
C GLU A 98 1.85 -14.50 12.56
N VAL A 99 2.42 -13.34 12.26
CA VAL A 99 2.09 -12.08 12.96
C VAL A 99 1.03 -11.32 12.17
N VAL A 100 -0.07 -10.95 12.83
CA VAL A 100 -1.20 -10.24 12.22
C VAL A 100 -1.42 -8.90 12.94
N THR A 101 -1.37 -7.81 12.18
CA THR A 101 -1.67 -6.46 12.66
C THR A 101 -2.68 -5.76 11.74
N ALA A 102 -3.02 -4.51 12.03
CA ALA A 102 -3.98 -3.75 11.21
C ALA A 102 -3.60 -2.27 11.09
N ASN A 103 -3.80 -1.72 9.88
CA ASN A 103 -3.69 -0.30 9.54
C ASN A 103 -2.29 0.34 9.70
N GLN A 104 -1.31 -0.44 10.15
CA GLN A 104 0.10 -0.08 10.21
C GLN A 104 0.92 -1.24 9.67
N LEU A 105 1.85 -0.94 8.78
CA LEU A 105 2.71 -1.91 8.11
C LEU A 105 4.15 -1.53 8.38
N VAL A 106 4.94 -2.46 8.88
CA VAL A 106 6.39 -2.29 9.06
C VAL A 106 7.10 -3.12 8.01
N MET A 107 8.12 -2.56 7.35
CA MET A 107 8.92 -3.26 6.33
C MET A 107 10.40 -2.93 6.50
N PRO A 108 11.30 -3.81 6.06
CA PRO A 108 12.72 -3.48 6.01
C PRO A 108 13.02 -2.42 4.94
N ALA A 109 13.96 -1.53 5.22
CA ALA A 109 14.50 -0.55 4.28
C ALA A 109 15.78 -1.08 3.62
N GLY A 110 16.06 -0.62 2.39
CA GLY A 110 17.25 -0.97 1.62
C GLY A 110 17.17 -2.30 0.89
N GLU A 111 16.03 -2.97 0.93
CA GLU A 111 15.80 -4.25 0.26
C GLU A 111 14.37 -4.37 -0.28
N PRO A 112 14.18 -5.15 -1.36
CA PRO A 112 12.86 -5.35 -1.95
C PRO A 112 11.97 -6.21 -1.06
N VAL A 113 10.69 -5.84 -0.99
CA VAL A 113 9.63 -6.60 -0.31
C VAL A 113 8.54 -6.96 -1.33
N ASP A 114 8.10 -8.22 -1.32
CA ASP A 114 6.98 -8.69 -2.13
C ASP A 114 5.67 -8.58 -1.34
N PHE A 115 4.81 -7.69 -1.77
CA PHE A 115 3.47 -7.55 -1.21
C PHE A 115 2.49 -8.46 -1.94
N HIS A 116 1.89 -9.40 -1.22
CA HIS A 116 0.80 -10.23 -1.68
C HIS A 116 -0.51 -9.57 -1.24
N VAL A 117 -1.30 -9.10 -2.19
CA VAL A 117 -2.46 -8.27 -1.88
C VAL A 117 -3.77 -8.90 -2.38
N SER A 118 -4.81 -8.84 -1.56
CA SER A 118 -6.15 -9.34 -1.90
C SER A 118 -7.25 -8.51 -1.23
N GLY A 119 -8.48 -8.60 -1.73
CA GLY A 119 -9.66 -8.05 -1.09
C GLY A 119 -10.45 -9.13 -0.34
N ALA A 120 -10.91 -8.84 0.87
CA ALA A 120 -11.76 -9.75 1.63
C ALA A 120 -13.23 -9.66 1.20
N ASP A 121 -13.68 -8.50 0.74
CA ASP A 121 -15.08 -8.18 0.48
C ASP A 121 -15.32 -7.59 -0.92
N VAL A 122 -14.86 -6.38 -1.18
CA VAL A 122 -14.97 -5.69 -2.48
C VAL A 122 -13.58 -5.45 -3.08
N ILE A 123 -13.53 -4.86 -4.25
CA ILE A 123 -12.24 -4.44 -4.85
C ILE A 123 -11.72 -3.23 -4.07
N HIS A 124 -10.45 -3.30 -3.68
CA HIS A 124 -9.63 -2.21 -3.15
C HIS A 124 -8.42 -2.02 -4.05
N ALA A 125 -7.55 -1.04 -3.79
CA ALA A 125 -6.24 -0.97 -4.40
C ALA A 125 -5.20 -0.52 -3.38
N PHE A 126 -4.12 -1.30 -3.30
CA PHE A 126 -2.96 -0.98 -2.47
C PHE A 126 -2.07 0.02 -3.19
N TRP A 127 -1.76 1.13 -2.54
CA TRP A 127 -0.93 2.16 -3.11
C TRP A 127 -0.13 2.92 -2.06
N VAL A 128 1.19 2.84 -2.18
CA VAL A 128 2.17 3.65 -1.44
C VAL A 128 2.81 4.60 -2.45
N PRO A 129 2.29 5.83 -2.61
CA PRO A 129 2.64 6.72 -3.74
C PRO A 129 4.14 7.00 -3.90
N ARG A 130 4.88 7.04 -2.79
CA ARG A 130 6.33 7.32 -2.81
C ARG A 130 7.19 6.09 -3.12
N LEU A 131 6.65 4.89 -3.01
CA LEU A 131 7.39 3.65 -3.26
C LEU A 131 7.10 3.05 -4.63
N GLY A 132 5.90 3.27 -5.18
CA GLY A 132 5.59 2.72 -6.49
C GLY A 132 4.17 2.97 -7.00
N GLY A 133 3.80 2.23 -8.04
CA GLY A 133 2.46 2.23 -8.60
C GLY A 133 1.44 1.55 -7.69
N LYS A 134 0.15 1.67 -8.02
CA LYS A 134 -0.93 0.95 -7.35
C LYS A 134 -1.14 -0.44 -7.95
N ILE A 135 -1.72 -1.33 -7.14
CA ILE A 135 -2.20 -2.64 -7.60
C ILE A 135 -3.57 -2.94 -7.02
N ASP A 136 -4.47 -3.47 -7.84
CA ASP A 136 -5.82 -3.81 -7.42
C ASP A 136 -5.84 -5.06 -6.54
N MET A 137 -6.69 -5.02 -5.52
CA MET A 137 -6.90 -6.08 -4.52
C MET A 137 -8.25 -6.71 -4.78
N LEU A 138 -8.24 -7.82 -5.50
CA LEU A 138 -9.45 -8.49 -5.97
C LEU A 138 -9.89 -9.58 -4.96
N PRO A 139 -11.17 -9.68 -4.62
CA PRO A 139 -11.67 -10.81 -3.88
C PRO A 139 -11.39 -12.15 -4.57
N GLY A 140 -10.89 -13.12 -3.80
CA GLY A 140 -10.57 -14.45 -4.30
C GLY A 140 -9.32 -14.54 -5.19
N ARG A 141 -8.55 -13.48 -5.31
CA ARG A 141 -7.31 -13.44 -6.09
C ARG A 141 -6.20 -12.71 -5.35
N VAL A 142 -5.02 -13.32 -5.31
CA VAL A 142 -3.81 -12.68 -4.79
C VAL A 142 -3.05 -12.05 -5.95
N ASN A 143 -2.91 -10.73 -5.92
CA ASN A 143 -2.01 -9.98 -6.80
C ASN A 143 -0.69 -9.72 -6.07
N LYS A 144 0.40 -9.44 -6.81
CA LYS A 144 1.73 -9.25 -6.26
C LYS A 144 2.36 -7.97 -6.77
N ILE A 145 2.96 -7.20 -5.88
CA ILE A 145 3.75 -6.02 -6.23
C ILE A 145 5.02 -6.02 -5.39
N ARG A 146 6.15 -5.67 -6.02
CA ARG A 146 7.43 -5.48 -5.34
C ARG A 146 7.65 -4.00 -5.11
N LEU A 147 7.91 -3.63 -3.86
CA LEU A 147 8.28 -2.28 -3.47
C LEU A 147 9.57 -2.32 -2.65
N GLU A 148 10.31 -1.23 -2.71
CA GLU A 148 11.54 -1.03 -1.95
C GLU A 148 11.55 0.39 -1.41
N ALA A 149 11.89 0.56 -0.14
CA ALA A 149 12.17 1.85 0.47
C ALA A 149 13.69 1.99 0.57
N ASP A 150 14.28 2.94 -0.16
CA ASP A 150 15.74 3.11 -0.20
C ASP A 150 16.34 3.41 1.18
N GLU A 151 15.59 4.14 2.04
CA GLU A 151 16.01 4.58 3.37
C GLU A 151 14.87 4.44 4.39
N PRO A 152 15.19 4.31 5.70
CA PRO A 152 14.18 4.33 6.75
C PRO A 152 13.34 5.61 6.72
N ALA A 153 12.03 5.46 6.68
CA ALA A 153 11.08 6.56 6.66
C ALA A 153 9.64 6.08 6.90
N VAL A 154 8.74 7.01 7.18
CA VAL A 154 7.30 6.75 7.25
C VAL A 154 6.62 7.24 5.97
N PHE A 155 5.79 6.39 5.39
CA PHE A 155 5.05 6.66 4.16
C PHE A 155 3.55 6.56 4.42
N GLY A 156 2.80 7.55 3.92
CA GLY A 156 1.35 7.44 3.80
C GLY A 156 0.96 6.55 2.62
N ALA A 157 0.04 5.65 2.87
CA ALA A 157 -0.59 4.81 1.87
C ALA A 157 -2.11 4.94 1.95
N GLN A 158 -2.82 4.62 0.89
CA GLN A 158 -4.27 4.76 0.83
C GLN A 158 -4.90 3.75 -0.11
N CYS A 159 -6.17 3.48 0.10
CA CYS A 159 -6.97 2.79 -0.90
C CYS A 159 -7.12 3.67 -2.15
N ALA A 160 -6.76 3.14 -3.30
CA ALA A 160 -6.79 3.85 -4.59
C ALA A 160 -7.85 3.31 -5.55
N GLU A 161 -8.85 2.56 -5.04
CA GLU A 161 -10.03 2.08 -5.78
C GLU A 161 -11.28 2.31 -4.94
N LEU A 162 -12.33 2.85 -5.56
CA LEU A 162 -13.59 3.15 -4.85
C LEU A 162 -14.21 1.89 -4.28
N CYS A 163 -14.18 1.76 -2.95
CA CYS A 163 -14.61 0.57 -2.22
C CYS A 163 -15.86 0.82 -1.33
N GLY A 164 -16.56 1.92 -1.52
CA GLY A 164 -17.78 2.27 -0.78
C GLY A 164 -17.65 3.55 0.02
N VAL A 165 -18.59 3.80 0.95
CA VAL A 165 -18.73 5.08 1.65
C VAL A 165 -17.53 5.49 2.51
N GLY A 166 -16.82 4.53 3.10
CA GLY A 166 -15.62 4.77 3.90
C GLY A 166 -14.31 4.81 3.10
N HIS A 167 -14.36 4.82 1.76
CA HIS A 167 -13.18 4.84 0.90
C HIS A 167 -12.18 5.96 1.25
N ALA A 168 -12.67 7.16 1.49
CA ALA A 168 -11.84 8.31 1.83
C ALA A 168 -11.17 8.21 3.22
N HIS A 169 -11.61 7.28 4.07
CA HIS A 169 -11.11 7.03 5.42
C HIS A 169 -10.38 5.69 5.54
N MET A 170 -9.82 5.20 4.43
CA MET A 170 -9.07 3.95 4.39
C MET A 170 -7.61 4.23 4.08
N HIS A 171 -6.89 4.72 5.09
CA HIS A 171 -5.45 5.00 5.03
C HIS A 171 -4.66 3.86 5.68
N LEU A 172 -3.39 3.75 5.29
CA LEU A 172 -2.41 2.84 5.85
C LEU A 172 -1.11 3.61 6.10
N TYR A 173 -0.46 3.33 7.22
CA TYR A 173 0.87 3.85 7.52
C TYR A 173 1.90 2.75 7.27
N VAL A 174 2.89 3.07 6.45
CA VAL A 174 4.00 2.17 6.11
C VAL A 174 5.26 2.73 6.72
N GLU A 175 5.85 1.99 7.63
CA GLU A 175 7.09 2.34 8.31
C GLU A 175 8.22 1.46 7.78
N ALA A 176 9.15 2.03 7.04
CA ALA A 176 10.38 1.36 6.64
C ALA A 176 11.45 1.58 7.71
N VAL A 177 12.01 0.50 8.21
CA VAL A 177 13.02 0.51 9.29
C VAL A 177 14.27 -0.26 8.88
N PRO A 178 15.45 -0.05 9.51
CA PRO A 178 16.59 -0.91 9.28
C PRO A 178 16.25 -2.39 9.49
N ARG A 179 16.88 -3.29 8.73
CA ARG A 179 16.61 -4.74 8.79
C ARG A 179 16.63 -5.29 10.22
N GLU A 180 17.64 -4.95 11.00
CA GLU A 180 17.77 -5.38 12.39
C GLU A 180 16.58 -4.91 13.27
N ALA A 181 16.08 -3.70 13.02
CA ALA A 181 14.93 -3.17 13.74
C ALA A 181 13.63 -3.87 13.32
N PHE A 182 13.50 -4.23 12.04
CA PHE A 182 12.38 -5.03 11.53
C PHE A 182 12.36 -6.41 12.17
N ASP A 183 13.49 -7.11 12.20
CA ASP A 183 13.60 -8.44 12.80
C ASP A 183 13.29 -8.40 14.30
N ALA A 184 13.80 -7.40 15.02
CA ALA A 184 13.49 -7.19 16.44
C ALA A 184 12.00 -6.86 16.68
N TRP A 185 11.41 -6.04 15.83
CA TRP A 185 9.98 -5.71 15.88
C TRP A 185 9.12 -6.96 15.67
N LEU A 186 9.47 -7.78 14.68
CA LEU A 186 8.73 -9.00 14.35
C LEU A 186 8.82 -10.03 15.49
N ALA A 187 10.03 -10.25 16.03
CA ALA A 187 10.25 -11.14 17.16
C ALA A 187 9.47 -10.70 18.41
N ALA A 188 9.48 -9.40 18.73
CA ALA A 188 8.73 -8.87 19.87
C ALA A 188 7.22 -9.09 19.73
N ARG A 189 6.66 -9.07 18.51
CA ARG A 189 5.25 -9.37 18.26
C ARG A 189 4.91 -10.82 18.46
N GLN A 190 5.78 -11.71 18.04
CA GLN A 190 5.64 -13.15 18.23
C GLN A 190 5.70 -13.52 19.71
N ASP A 191 6.66 -12.97 20.44
CA ASP A 191 6.80 -13.19 21.88
C ASP A 191 5.58 -12.67 22.65
N ALA A 192 5.00 -11.54 22.24
CA ALA A 192 3.78 -11.00 22.84
C ALA A 192 2.59 -11.96 22.62
N GLU A 193 2.38 -12.47 21.42
CA GLU A 193 1.32 -13.47 21.16
C GLU A 193 1.49 -14.76 21.97
N LEU A 194 2.72 -15.16 22.27
CA LEU A 194 3.03 -16.36 23.05
C LEU A 194 2.98 -16.10 24.58
N SER A 195 3.38 -14.91 25.04
CA SER A 195 3.51 -14.62 26.49
C SER A 195 2.19 -14.19 27.15
N GLU A 196 1.26 -13.61 26.40
CA GLU A 196 -0.06 -13.23 26.94
C GLU A 196 -0.93 -14.42 27.33
N LEU A 197 -0.61 -15.63 26.86
CA LEU A 197 -1.19 -16.87 27.36
C LEU A 197 -0.83 -17.12 28.86
N ALA A 198 0.14 -16.40 29.41
CA ALA A 198 0.70 -16.65 30.76
C ALA A 198 0.39 -15.58 31.82
N THR A 199 -0.06 -14.39 31.46
CA THR A 199 -0.28 -13.28 32.42
C THR A 199 -1.76 -13.13 32.79
N GLN A 200 -2.13 -13.65 33.96
CA GLN A 200 -3.36 -13.26 34.68
C GLN A 200 -3.11 -11.97 35.43
N ASP A 201 -3.06 -10.82 34.75
CA ASP A 201 -3.09 -9.53 35.41
C ASP A 201 -4.56 -9.18 35.72
N THR A 202 -4.89 -9.15 37.01
CA THR A 202 -6.25 -8.86 37.50
C THR A 202 -6.52 -7.35 37.63
N THR A 203 -5.56 -6.50 37.33
CA THR A 203 -5.67 -5.04 37.49
C THR A 203 -6.77 -4.43 36.60
N HIS A 204 -7.11 -5.12 35.50
CA HIS A 204 -8.08 -4.67 34.50
C HIS A 204 -9.26 -5.64 34.30
N ASP A 205 -9.65 -6.38 35.35
CA ASP A 205 -10.72 -7.39 35.25
C ASP A 205 -12.03 -6.84 34.70
N GLY A 206 -12.44 -5.63 35.09
CA GLY A 206 -13.66 -4.98 34.58
C GLY A 206 -13.58 -4.64 33.09
N ALA A 207 -12.46 -4.11 32.62
CA ALA A 207 -12.24 -3.82 31.21
C ALA A 207 -12.18 -5.12 30.38
N ARG A 208 -11.55 -6.16 30.91
CA ARG A 208 -11.50 -7.49 30.28
C ARG A 208 -12.89 -8.13 30.15
N GLU A 209 -13.73 -8.03 31.18
CA GLU A 209 -15.10 -8.51 31.15
C GLU A 209 -15.94 -7.75 30.10
N ALA A 210 -15.83 -6.42 30.09
CA ALA A 210 -16.50 -5.58 29.11
C ALA A 210 -16.05 -5.91 27.68
N PHE A 211 -14.74 -6.04 27.46
CA PHE A 211 -14.19 -6.46 26.16
C PHE A 211 -14.73 -7.82 25.73
N THR A 212 -14.71 -8.79 26.61
CA THR A 212 -15.19 -10.16 26.33
C THR A 212 -16.66 -10.17 25.97
N THR A 213 -17.46 -9.33 26.62
CA THR A 213 -18.90 -9.24 26.40
C THR A 213 -19.26 -8.53 25.11
N HIS A 214 -18.60 -7.43 24.80
CA HIS A 214 -19.03 -6.53 23.72
C HIS A 214 -18.14 -6.55 22.48
N CYS A 215 -16.86 -6.93 22.59
CA CYS A 215 -15.86 -6.75 21.53
C CYS A 215 -15.28 -8.06 20.99
N ALA A 216 -15.15 -9.08 21.85
CA ALA A 216 -14.42 -10.33 21.59
C ALA A 216 -14.99 -11.16 20.43
N SER A 217 -16.27 -11.01 20.10
CA SER A 217 -16.90 -11.71 18.97
C SER A 217 -16.36 -11.25 17.60
N CYS A 218 -15.88 -9.99 17.52
CA CYS A 218 -15.39 -9.40 16.29
C CYS A 218 -13.88 -9.19 16.29
N HIS A 219 -13.30 -8.86 17.46
CA HIS A 219 -11.90 -8.49 17.57
C HIS A 219 -11.07 -9.57 18.24
N ARG A 220 -9.88 -9.80 17.68
CA ARG A 220 -8.84 -10.62 18.32
C ARG A 220 -8.01 -9.75 19.26
N VAL A 221 -7.77 -10.28 20.45
CA VAL A 221 -6.74 -9.84 21.39
C VAL A 221 -6.03 -11.11 21.89
N ALA A 222 -4.73 -11.17 21.79
CA ALA A 222 -3.93 -12.33 22.17
C ALA A 222 -4.21 -12.72 23.62
N GLY A 223 -4.38 -14.02 23.90
CA GLY A 223 -4.74 -14.52 25.21
C GLY A 223 -6.15 -14.20 25.73
N VAL A 224 -6.95 -13.39 25.01
CA VAL A 224 -8.30 -12.98 25.43
C VAL A 224 -9.40 -13.45 24.48
N SER A 225 -9.21 -13.23 23.17
CA SER A 225 -10.25 -13.51 22.17
C SER A 225 -9.66 -13.93 20.81
N GLN A 226 -10.50 -14.55 19.98
CA GLN A 226 -10.12 -15.05 18.65
C GLN A 226 -11.02 -14.48 17.53
N GLY A 227 -11.69 -13.33 17.76
CA GLY A 227 -12.53 -12.70 16.75
C GLY A 227 -11.72 -12.30 15.51
N ASP A 228 -12.32 -12.46 14.32
CA ASP A 228 -11.68 -12.25 13.02
C ASP A 228 -12.49 -11.35 12.08
N VAL A 229 -13.60 -10.81 12.54
CA VAL A 229 -14.48 -9.92 11.77
C VAL A 229 -13.92 -8.50 11.69
N GLY A 230 -13.29 -8.04 12.75
CA GLY A 230 -12.65 -6.74 12.90
C GLY A 230 -11.13 -6.84 13.02
N PRO A 231 -10.43 -5.69 13.06
CA PRO A 231 -8.98 -5.66 13.24
C PRO A 231 -8.51 -6.45 14.47
N ASN A 232 -7.38 -7.15 14.34
CA ASN A 232 -6.63 -7.64 15.49
C ASN A 232 -6.18 -6.44 16.35
N LEU A 233 -6.49 -6.45 17.63
CA LEU A 233 -6.21 -5.36 18.58
C LEU A 233 -5.06 -5.68 19.55
N SER A 234 -4.41 -6.84 19.43
CA SER A 234 -3.33 -7.27 20.35
C SER A 234 -2.20 -6.24 20.47
N ASP A 235 -1.97 -5.46 19.43
CA ASP A 235 -0.91 -4.46 19.37
C ASP A 235 -1.41 -3.01 19.36
N ILE A 236 -2.68 -2.78 19.67
CA ILE A 236 -3.32 -1.47 19.50
C ILE A 236 -2.59 -0.34 20.24
N GLY A 237 -2.11 -0.57 21.45
CA GLY A 237 -1.40 0.43 22.25
C GLY A 237 -0.06 0.87 21.66
N SER A 238 0.51 0.13 20.69
CA SER A 238 1.77 0.50 20.03
C SER A 238 1.56 1.15 18.67
N ARG A 239 0.31 1.27 18.19
CA ARG A 239 0.00 1.92 16.91
C ARG A 239 0.08 3.43 17.04
N THR A 240 0.43 4.09 15.94
CA THR A 240 0.49 5.55 15.88
C THR A 240 -0.83 6.19 15.47
N MET A 241 -1.75 5.40 14.91
CA MET A 241 -3.03 5.88 14.38
C MET A 241 -4.17 4.89 14.65
N LEU A 242 -5.37 5.41 14.80
CA LEU A 242 -6.63 4.67 14.93
C LEU A 242 -7.51 4.81 13.69
N GLY A 243 -8.45 3.87 13.55
CA GLY A 243 -9.53 3.92 12.57
C GLY A 243 -9.06 3.90 11.10
N ALA A 244 -7.90 3.29 10.79
CA ALA A 244 -7.24 3.36 9.50
C ALA A 244 -6.83 4.80 9.12
N GLY A 245 -6.14 5.47 10.04
CA GLY A 245 -5.58 6.80 9.83
C GLY A 245 -6.57 7.97 10.05
N VAL A 246 -7.69 7.70 10.69
CA VAL A 246 -8.71 8.74 10.97
C VAL A 246 -8.25 9.68 12.09
N MET A 247 -7.58 9.14 13.12
CA MET A 247 -7.08 9.93 14.23
C MET A 247 -5.73 9.40 14.74
N ALA A 248 -4.92 10.28 15.35
CA ALA A 248 -3.68 9.90 16.00
C ALA A 248 -3.95 9.10 17.28
N MET A 249 -3.00 8.21 17.62
CA MET A 249 -3.00 7.53 18.91
C MET A 249 -2.39 8.45 19.95
N GLU A 250 -3.24 9.04 20.78
CA GLU A 250 -2.89 9.92 21.89
C GLU A 250 -3.62 9.44 23.15
N GLU A 251 -3.28 9.98 24.31
CA GLU A 251 -3.98 9.67 25.56
C GLU A 251 -5.50 9.93 25.39
N GLY A 252 -6.33 8.95 25.74
CA GLY A 252 -7.78 9.01 25.57
C GLY A 252 -8.29 8.79 24.15
N ALA A 253 -7.42 8.56 23.15
CA ALA A 253 -7.84 8.37 21.75
C ALA A 253 -8.73 7.14 21.57
N VAL A 254 -8.47 6.05 22.28
CA VAL A 254 -9.29 4.82 22.20
C VAL A 254 -10.67 5.08 22.79
N SER A 255 -10.79 5.73 23.95
CA SER A 255 -12.08 6.13 24.54
C SER A 255 -12.86 7.01 23.58
N GLN A 256 -12.22 8.03 23.01
CA GLN A 256 -12.86 8.90 22.00
C GLN A 256 -13.31 8.11 20.78
N TRP A 257 -12.51 7.19 20.28
CA TRP A 257 -12.89 6.31 19.17
C TRP A 257 -14.11 5.47 19.53
N LEU A 258 -14.13 4.81 20.68
CA LEU A 258 -15.25 3.99 21.14
C LEU A 258 -16.55 4.78 21.25
N GLN A 259 -16.48 6.02 21.70
CA GLN A 259 -17.65 6.89 21.85
C GLN A 259 -18.12 7.54 20.53
N GLN A 260 -17.22 7.77 19.56
CA GLN A 260 -17.51 8.66 18.42
C GLN A 260 -17.18 8.04 17.05
N HIS A 261 -16.80 6.77 16.96
CA HIS A 261 -16.30 6.19 15.70
C HIS A 261 -17.30 6.28 14.53
N GLN A 262 -18.61 6.27 14.78
CA GLN A 262 -19.61 6.43 13.74
C GLN A 262 -19.63 7.84 13.14
N THR A 263 -19.26 8.85 13.92
CA THR A 263 -19.12 10.25 13.48
C THR A 263 -17.73 10.48 12.83
N LEU A 264 -16.69 9.96 13.44
CA LEU A 264 -15.29 10.11 12.98
C LEU A 264 -15.03 9.36 11.67
N LYS A 265 -15.68 8.21 11.50
CA LYS A 265 -15.59 7.38 10.30
C LYS A 265 -16.98 6.91 9.86
N PRO A 266 -17.74 7.78 9.19
CA PRO A 266 -19.11 7.48 8.80
C PRO A 266 -19.21 6.21 7.95
N GLY A 267 -20.19 5.37 8.28
CA GLY A 267 -20.45 4.11 7.58
C GLY A 267 -19.53 2.95 7.95
N ASN A 268 -18.64 3.08 8.93
CA ASN A 268 -17.87 1.94 9.39
C ASN A 268 -18.79 0.85 9.95
N LYS A 269 -18.34 -0.42 9.85
CA LYS A 269 -19.17 -1.59 10.20
C LYS A 269 -19.14 -1.95 11.69
N MET A 270 -18.31 -1.30 12.49
CA MET A 270 -18.27 -1.48 13.94
C MET A 270 -19.59 -0.94 14.52
N PRO A 271 -20.34 -1.75 15.30
CA PRO A 271 -21.60 -1.31 15.90
C PRO A 271 -21.40 -0.07 16.79
N ALA A 272 -22.41 0.80 16.87
CA ALA A 272 -22.43 1.86 17.88
C ALA A 272 -22.49 1.23 19.29
N HIS A 273 -21.91 1.94 20.26
CA HIS A 273 -21.83 1.48 21.65
C HIS A 273 -22.73 2.32 22.58
N ASP A 274 -23.92 2.66 22.07
CA ASP A 274 -24.90 3.50 22.80
C ASP A 274 -25.46 2.82 24.05
N ASP A 275 -25.30 1.50 24.16
CA ASP A 275 -25.74 0.66 25.27
C ASP A 275 -24.64 0.45 26.34
N ILE A 276 -23.43 0.96 26.12
CA ILE A 276 -22.31 0.86 27.06
C ILE A 276 -22.12 2.22 27.74
N ASP A 277 -22.04 2.22 29.06
CA ASP A 277 -21.80 3.45 29.81
C ASP A 277 -20.37 4.01 29.57
N THR A 278 -20.25 5.33 29.73
CA THR A 278 -19.01 6.05 29.43
C THR A 278 -17.82 5.58 30.29
N ASP A 279 -18.08 5.26 31.58
CA ASP A 279 -17.01 4.82 32.49
C ASP A 279 -16.43 3.47 32.01
N THR A 280 -17.27 2.59 31.51
CA THR A 280 -16.86 1.32 30.90
C THR A 280 -16.08 1.51 29.60
N LEU A 281 -16.51 2.45 28.71
CA LEU A 281 -15.77 2.80 27.51
C LEU A 281 -14.41 3.42 27.81
N ASP A 282 -14.32 4.25 28.84
CA ASP A 282 -13.06 4.85 29.28
C ASP A 282 -12.12 3.80 29.89
N ALA A 283 -12.65 2.85 30.66
CA ALA A 283 -11.85 1.74 31.17
C ALA A 283 -11.31 0.80 30.05
N LEU A 284 -12.07 0.63 28.97
CA LEU A 284 -11.61 -0.10 27.77
C LEU A 284 -10.52 0.67 27.01
N GLY A 285 -10.47 2.00 27.13
CA GLY A 285 -9.53 2.87 26.45
C GLY A 285 -8.26 3.17 27.22
N ALA A 286 -8.22 2.79 28.50
CA ALA A 286 -7.07 3.03 29.38
C ALA A 286 -5.99 1.94 29.23
#